data_54365246a7029fec3af8b6dfb4282f05
#
_entry.id   54365246a7029fec3af8b6dfb4282f05
#
_cell.length_a   1.000
_cell.length_b   1.000
_cell.length_c   1.000
_cell.angle_alpha   90.00
_cell.angle_beta   90.00
_cell.angle_gamma   90.00
#
_symmetry.space_group_name_H-M   'P 1'
#
loop_
_entity.id
_entity.type
_entity.pdbx_description
1 polymer ?
#
loop_
_entity_poly.entity_id
_entity_poly.type
_entity_poly.pdbx_seq_one_letter_code
_entity_poly.pdbx_strand_id
1 'polypeptide(L)'
;TKGNIGIYSGDSVSLNNSNLNTTNSFEDKQNNSNSDDDKGNAGNISIEADNSISANNSTVKSNASGTGKTGDITIKASNPDASLVTITGSFLDAGTFGTGDAGNVNINANRVNIDSSRVYSDIFSDKATEETKGGTIDITTESLSLTNEAFLVAGVQQEGKPGKINVNADGGSVKLDNSSIITGKSLEDDSFFNSNGGGPINITAASVELTNGSQLETSTDGQLPAGDITLNLTGDLTVSGGSRLESNTSSSGRAGNISINADGLLRDSEGVLLDQNGDRINTIGIGSGGTVTFEGFLL
;
A
#
# COMPACT_ATOMS: atom_id res chain seq x y z
N THR A 1 7.02 16.73 -19.57
CA THR A 1 7.35 15.36 -19.14
C THR A 1 8.76 15.38 -18.56
N LYS A 2 8.96 14.91 -17.34
CA LYS A 2 10.27 14.68 -16.77
C LYS A 2 10.89 13.40 -17.36
N GLY A 3 12.23 13.30 -17.35
CA GLY A 3 12.92 12.10 -17.81
C GLY A 3 12.73 10.93 -16.85
N ASN A 4 12.80 9.71 -17.37
CA ASN A 4 12.81 8.49 -16.55
C ASN A 4 14.19 8.28 -15.90
N ILE A 5 14.21 7.57 -14.77
CA ILE A 5 15.43 7.06 -14.14
C ILE A 5 15.41 5.55 -14.29
N GLY A 6 16.50 4.98 -14.84
CA GLY A 6 16.73 3.54 -14.91
C GLY A 6 18.06 3.20 -14.27
N ILE A 7 18.08 2.28 -13.32
CA ILE A 7 19.27 1.71 -12.69
C ILE A 7 19.22 0.21 -12.89
N TYR A 8 20.26 -0.34 -13.52
CA TYR A 8 20.34 -1.75 -13.87
C TYR A 8 21.68 -2.32 -13.43
N SER A 9 21.65 -3.50 -12.81
CA SER A 9 22.85 -4.22 -12.39
C SER A 9 22.69 -5.71 -12.64
N GLY A 10 23.71 -6.37 -13.19
CA GLY A 10 23.77 -7.82 -13.30
C GLY A 10 24.09 -8.53 -11.98
N ASP A 11 24.16 -7.80 -10.85
CA ASP A 11 24.35 -8.38 -9.51
C ASP A 11 23.45 -7.70 -8.51
N SER A 12 23.86 -6.57 -7.94
CA SER A 12 23.12 -5.91 -6.86
C SER A 12 23.11 -4.38 -7.02
N VAL A 13 22.07 -3.75 -6.51
CA VAL A 13 21.96 -2.29 -6.39
C VAL A 13 21.83 -1.91 -4.92
N SER A 14 22.64 -0.93 -4.49
CA SER A 14 22.55 -0.36 -3.15
C SER A 14 22.36 1.15 -3.21
N LEU A 15 21.27 1.61 -2.65
CA LEU A 15 20.96 3.02 -2.43
C LEU A 15 21.16 3.32 -0.94
N ASN A 16 22.11 4.19 -0.61
CA ASN A 16 22.35 4.61 0.76
C ASN A 16 22.27 6.12 0.84
N ASN A 17 21.40 6.65 1.69
CA ASN A 17 21.15 8.09 1.82
C ASN A 17 20.95 8.77 0.45
N SER A 18 20.25 8.07 -0.45
CA SER A 18 20.13 8.46 -1.85
C SER A 18 18.78 9.10 -2.13
N ASN A 19 18.73 9.99 -3.13
CA ASN A 19 17.49 10.62 -3.58
C ASN A 19 17.35 10.45 -5.09
N LEU A 20 16.39 9.61 -5.51
CA LEU A 20 15.97 9.44 -6.89
C LEU A 20 14.64 10.16 -7.07
N ASN A 21 14.61 11.18 -7.93
CA ASN A 21 13.46 12.05 -8.03
C ASN A 21 13.15 12.42 -9.48
N THR A 22 11.95 12.03 -9.94
CA THR A 22 11.37 12.46 -11.23
C THR A 22 10.16 13.35 -11.04
N THR A 23 10.00 13.94 -9.85
CA THR A 23 8.85 14.78 -9.49
C THR A 23 8.68 15.93 -10.47
N ASN A 24 7.46 16.14 -10.93
CA ASN A 24 7.06 17.34 -11.63
C ASN A 24 6.35 18.28 -10.65
N SER A 25 7.11 19.19 -10.04
CA SER A 25 6.61 20.18 -9.11
C SER A 25 6.51 21.56 -9.76
N PHE A 26 5.49 22.31 -9.39
CA PHE A 26 5.44 23.75 -9.64
C PHE A 26 6.54 24.44 -8.83
N GLU A 27 7.58 24.95 -9.43
CA GLU A 27 8.31 26.06 -8.85
C GLU A 27 7.49 27.32 -9.09
N ASP A 28 6.94 27.86 -8.01
CA ASP A 28 6.23 29.13 -7.99
C ASP A 28 7.15 30.23 -8.50
N LYS A 29 7.15 30.48 -9.81
CA LYS A 29 7.71 31.71 -10.33
C LYS A 29 6.70 32.80 -10.00
N GLN A 30 7.00 33.59 -8.98
CA GLN A 30 6.30 34.83 -8.63
C GLN A 30 5.88 35.59 -9.88
N ASN A 31 4.68 35.35 -10.36
CA ASN A 31 3.83 36.31 -11.06
C ASN A 31 2.52 35.66 -11.48
N ASN A 32 1.50 35.89 -10.69
CA ASN A 32 0.13 36.16 -11.09
C ASN A 32 -0.38 35.50 -12.40
N SER A 33 -0.56 34.21 -12.39
CA SER A 33 -1.51 33.56 -13.28
C SER A 33 -2.03 32.28 -12.60
N ASN A 34 -3.35 32.17 -12.53
CA ASN A 34 -4.09 30.93 -12.22
C ASN A 34 -3.77 29.86 -13.28
N SER A 35 -2.53 29.38 -13.36
CA SER A 35 -2.18 28.33 -14.29
C SER A 35 -2.09 26.98 -13.58
N ASP A 36 -3.23 26.35 -13.33
CA ASP A 36 -3.36 24.90 -13.14
C ASP A 36 -2.90 24.10 -14.38
N ASP A 37 -2.15 24.74 -15.28
CA ASP A 37 -1.85 24.28 -16.62
C ASP A 37 -0.53 23.52 -16.76
N ASP A 38 0.15 23.13 -15.67
CA ASP A 38 1.28 22.23 -15.85
C ASP A 38 0.81 20.80 -16.12
N LYS A 39 0.66 20.49 -17.41
CA LYS A 39 0.25 19.18 -17.94
C LYS A 39 1.42 18.18 -18.02
N GLY A 40 2.56 18.51 -17.41
CA GLY A 40 3.74 17.66 -17.47
C GLY A 40 3.60 16.43 -16.59
N ASN A 41 3.76 15.24 -17.17
CA ASN A 41 3.85 14.00 -16.38
C ASN A 41 5.19 13.92 -15.65
N ALA A 42 5.21 13.32 -14.46
CA ALA A 42 6.45 12.84 -13.85
C ALA A 42 7.02 11.65 -14.64
N GLY A 43 8.30 11.39 -14.50
CA GLY A 43 8.96 10.26 -15.17
C GLY A 43 8.89 8.98 -14.32
N ASN A 44 9.03 7.82 -14.94
CA ASN A 44 9.11 6.55 -14.24
C ASN A 44 10.49 6.36 -13.60
N ILE A 45 10.56 5.56 -12.53
CA ILE A 45 11.79 5.10 -11.90
C ILE A 45 11.80 3.58 -11.95
N SER A 46 12.85 3.00 -12.54
CA SER A 46 13.09 1.55 -12.57
C SER A 46 14.44 1.23 -11.94
N ILE A 47 14.44 0.33 -10.95
CA ILE A 47 15.63 -0.18 -10.29
C ILE A 47 15.58 -1.69 -10.41
N GLU A 48 16.53 -2.24 -11.18
CA GLU A 48 16.55 -3.66 -11.47
C GLU A 48 17.94 -4.26 -11.17
N ALA A 49 17.95 -5.45 -10.58
CA ALA A 49 19.16 -6.22 -10.31
C ALA A 49 18.88 -7.72 -10.46
N ASP A 50 19.92 -8.53 -10.60
CA ASP A 50 19.72 -9.97 -10.60
C ASP A 50 19.52 -10.48 -9.16
N ASN A 51 20.43 -10.16 -8.23
CA ASN A 51 20.45 -10.78 -6.91
C ASN A 51 19.76 -9.94 -5.82
N SER A 52 20.14 -8.65 -5.66
CA SER A 52 19.55 -7.88 -4.58
C SER A 52 19.46 -6.39 -4.86
N ILE A 53 18.43 -5.78 -4.24
CA ILE A 53 18.26 -4.33 -4.19
C ILE A 53 18.11 -3.93 -2.73
N SER A 54 18.94 -3.00 -2.27
CA SER A 54 18.81 -2.41 -0.95
C SER A 54 18.63 -0.89 -1.03
N ALA A 55 17.64 -0.37 -0.33
CA ALA A 55 17.43 1.06 -0.12
C ALA A 55 17.48 1.36 1.37
N ASN A 56 18.51 2.10 1.82
CA ASN A 56 18.68 2.48 3.21
C ASN A 56 18.65 4.00 3.35
N ASN A 57 17.77 4.52 4.20
CA ASN A 57 17.59 5.96 4.43
C ASN A 57 17.49 6.74 3.10
N SER A 58 16.79 6.17 2.14
CA SER A 58 16.74 6.67 0.77
C SER A 58 15.35 7.10 0.38
N THR A 59 15.28 8.04 -0.57
CA THR A 59 14.02 8.54 -1.11
C THR A 59 13.93 8.21 -2.59
N VAL A 60 12.84 7.59 -3.02
CA VAL A 60 12.51 7.31 -4.42
C VAL A 60 11.15 7.92 -4.70
N LYS A 61 11.12 9.02 -5.46
CA LYS A 61 9.90 9.79 -5.70
C LYS A 61 9.60 10.01 -7.17
N SER A 62 8.36 9.71 -7.55
CA SER A 62 7.79 10.15 -8.81
C SER A 62 6.44 10.79 -8.54
N ASN A 63 6.38 12.10 -8.37
CA ASN A 63 5.15 12.81 -8.02
C ASN A 63 4.80 13.87 -9.07
N ALA A 64 3.50 14.15 -9.21
CA ALA A 64 3.00 15.26 -10.00
C ALA A 64 2.12 16.17 -9.14
N SER A 65 2.27 17.50 -9.27
CA SER A 65 1.50 18.49 -8.51
C SER A 65 0.47 19.27 -9.35
N GLY A 66 0.45 19.03 -10.66
CA GLY A 66 -0.48 19.68 -11.59
C GLY A 66 -1.52 18.70 -12.16
N THR A 67 -1.89 18.89 -13.41
CA THR A 67 -2.82 18.00 -14.13
C THR A 67 -2.13 16.78 -14.77
N GLY A 68 -0.80 16.73 -14.73
CA GLY A 68 -0.01 15.61 -15.25
C GLY A 68 -0.09 14.39 -14.36
N LYS A 69 0.12 13.20 -14.97
CA LYS A 69 0.15 11.93 -14.24
C LYS A 69 1.48 11.73 -13.54
N THR A 70 1.43 11.09 -12.40
CA THR A 70 2.61 10.57 -11.71
C THR A 70 3.18 9.37 -12.48
N GLY A 71 4.50 9.19 -12.45
CA GLY A 71 5.15 8.02 -13.06
C GLY A 71 5.21 6.84 -12.10
N ASP A 72 5.43 5.65 -12.65
CA ASP A 72 5.53 4.41 -11.88
C ASP A 72 6.91 4.26 -11.23
N ILE A 73 6.97 3.57 -10.10
CA ILE A 73 8.18 3.09 -9.45
C ILE A 73 8.22 1.58 -9.56
N THR A 74 9.28 1.04 -10.15
CA THR A 74 9.52 -0.41 -10.26
C THR A 74 10.82 -0.78 -9.55
N ILE A 75 10.76 -1.76 -8.66
CA ILE A 75 11.90 -2.36 -7.98
C ILE A 75 11.85 -3.86 -8.24
N LYS A 76 12.84 -4.40 -8.95
CA LYS A 76 12.84 -5.80 -9.37
C LYS A 76 14.19 -6.46 -9.17
N ALA A 77 14.23 -7.49 -8.32
CA ALA A 77 15.35 -8.43 -8.24
C ALA A 77 14.93 -9.76 -8.87
N SER A 78 15.71 -10.25 -9.86
CA SER A 78 15.23 -11.23 -10.84
C SER A 78 15.78 -12.65 -10.67
N ASN A 79 16.76 -12.87 -9.75
CA ASN A 79 17.29 -14.22 -9.51
C ASN A 79 16.15 -15.13 -8.98
N PRO A 80 15.78 -16.19 -9.71
CA PRO A 80 14.63 -17.02 -9.35
C PRO A 80 14.80 -17.78 -8.03
N ASP A 81 16.04 -18.02 -7.60
CA ASP A 81 16.31 -18.87 -6.43
C ASP A 81 16.56 -18.08 -5.14
N ALA A 82 16.95 -16.81 -5.23
CA ALA A 82 17.44 -16.09 -4.05
C ALA A 82 17.35 -14.56 -4.12
N SER A 83 16.49 -13.99 -4.96
CA SER A 83 16.42 -12.53 -5.06
C SER A 83 15.86 -11.87 -3.80
N LEU A 84 16.41 -10.69 -3.47
CA LEU A 84 16.08 -9.97 -2.25
C LEU A 84 15.90 -8.47 -2.52
N VAL A 85 14.78 -7.93 -2.06
CA VAL A 85 14.58 -6.48 -1.93
C VAL A 85 14.52 -6.13 -0.44
N THR A 86 15.34 -5.20 0.01
CA THR A 86 15.33 -4.65 1.37
C THR A 86 15.17 -3.13 1.31
N ILE A 87 14.17 -2.62 2.01
CA ILE A 87 13.85 -1.19 2.10
C ILE A 87 13.82 -0.83 3.57
N THR A 88 14.79 -0.03 4.05
CA THR A 88 14.95 0.30 5.47
C THR A 88 15.03 1.81 5.65
N GLY A 89 14.24 2.37 6.57
CA GLY A 89 14.21 3.81 6.87
C GLY A 89 13.96 4.68 5.63
N SER A 90 13.30 4.14 4.62
CA SER A 90 13.24 4.72 3.28
C SER A 90 11.82 5.10 2.88
N PHE A 91 11.72 5.94 1.86
CA PHE A 91 10.46 6.49 1.37
C PHE A 91 10.32 6.27 -0.14
N LEU A 92 9.33 5.49 -0.55
CA LEU A 92 8.94 5.28 -1.94
C LEU A 92 7.60 5.96 -2.17
N ASP A 93 7.49 6.85 -3.16
CA ASP A 93 6.29 7.65 -3.34
C ASP A 93 5.98 7.87 -4.83
N ALA A 94 4.92 7.24 -5.29
CA ALA A 94 4.30 7.42 -6.58
C ALA A 94 2.93 8.12 -6.46
N GLY A 95 2.67 8.84 -5.38
CA GLY A 95 1.42 9.55 -5.14
C GLY A 95 1.28 10.84 -5.96
N THR A 96 0.06 11.35 -6.07
CA THR A 96 -0.21 12.62 -6.74
C THR A 96 -0.58 13.72 -5.74
N PHE A 97 -0.04 14.92 -5.98
CA PHE A 97 -0.38 16.16 -5.26
C PHE A 97 -1.23 17.11 -6.12
N GLY A 98 -1.74 16.64 -7.24
CA GLY A 98 -2.51 17.41 -8.21
C GLY A 98 -3.84 16.76 -8.58
N THR A 99 -4.32 17.07 -9.78
CA THR A 99 -5.55 16.50 -10.36
C THR A 99 -5.27 15.32 -11.29
N GLY A 100 -4.00 15.05 -11.61
CA GLY A 100 -3.59 13.87 -12.40
C GLY A 100 -3.61 12.59 -11.58
N ASP A 101 -3.63 11.44 -12.26
CA ASP A 101 -3.64 10.14 -11.61
C ASP A 101 -2.30 9.86 -10.89
N ALA A 102 -2.34 9.16 -9.77
CA ALA A 102 -1.15 8.60 -9.12
C ALA A 102 -0.51 7.49 -9.97
N GLY A 103 0.78 7.25 -9.76
CA GLY A 103 1.53 6.16 -10.37
C GLY A 103 1.43 4.87 -9.55
N ASN A 104 1.96 3.78 -10.10
CA ASN A 104 2.00 2.50 -9.41
C ASN A 104 3.38 2.27 -8.76
N VAL A 105 3.39 1.48 -7.69
CA VAL A 105 4.63 0.93 -7.11
C VAL A 105 4.62 -0.58 -7.29
N ASN A 106 5.61 -1.09 -8.03
CA ASN A 106 5.75 -2.51 -8.32
C ASN A 106 7.04 -3.04 -7.68
N ILE A 107 6.93 -4.02 -6.78
CA ILE A 107 8.08 -4.66 -6.12
C ILE A 107 8.04 -6.15 -6.42
N ASN A 108 9.13 -6.69 -6.95
CA ASN A 108 9.24 -8.10 -7.32
C ASN A 108 10.59 -8.68 -6.87
N ALA A 109 10.55 -9.71 -6.04
CA ALA A 109 11.70 -10.52 -5.61
C ALA A 109 11.23 -11.76 -4.87
N ASN A 110 12.06 -12.81 -4.71
CA ASN A 110 11.71 -13.94 -3.84
C ASN A 110 11.44 -13.51 -2.40
N ARG A 111 12.21 -12.55 -1.89
CA ARG A 111 12.00 -12.00 -0.55
C ARG A 111 11.95 -10.48 -0.60
N VAL A 112 10.96 -9.93 0.09
CA VAL A 112 10.79 -8.48 0.24
C VAL A 112 10.72 -8.15 1.72
N ASN A 113 11.66 -7.35 2.20
CA ASN A 113 11.72 -6.85 3.57
C ASN A 113 11.57 -5.33 3.55
N ILE A 114 10.59 -4.82 4.25
CA ILE A 114 10.32 -3.38 4.40
C ILE A 114 10.31 -3.07 5.89
N ASP A 115 11.29 -2.30 6.34
CA ASP A 115 11.50 -1.98 7.74
C ASP A 115 11.51 -0.48 7.95
N SER A 116 10.76 0.02 8.92
CA SER A 116 10.69 1.46 9.27
C SER A 116 10.52 2.36 8.04
N SER A 117 9.75 1.92 7.05
CA SER A 117 9.69 2.53 5.72
C SER A 117 8.28 2.76 5.25
N ARG A 118 8.12 3.68 4.29
CA ARG A 118 6.81 4.03 3.73
C ARG A 118 6.80 3.85 2.22
N VAL A 119 5.76 3.20 1.72
CA VAL A 119 5.51 3.00 0.30
C VAL A 119 4.14 3.56 -0.03
N TYR A 120 4.09 4.60 -0.85
CA TYR A 120 2.89 5.35 -1.18
C TYR A 120 2.56 5.30 -2.66
N SER A 121 1.25 5.19 -2.93
CA SER A 121 0.65 5.32 -4.25
C SER A 121 -0.74 5.97 -4.09
N ASP A 122 -0.79 7.10 -3.39
CA ASP A 122 -2.00 7.73 -2.90
C ASP A 122 -2.36 9.01 -3.66
N ILE A 123 -3.56 9.52 -3.40
CA ILE A 123 -4.01 10.84 -3.82
C ILE A 123 -3.90 11.76 -2.61
N PHE A 124 -2.83 12.54 -2.57
CA PHE A 124 -2.58 13.54 -1.56
C PHE A 124 -2.79 14.95 -2.13
N SER A 125 -4.05 15.30 -2.37
CA SER A 125 -4.40 16.57 -3.04
C SER A 125 -5.76 17.07 -2.63
N ASP A 126 -5.82 18.35 -2.23
CA ASP A 126 -7.05 19.11 -2.04
C ASP A 126 -7.69 19.56 -3.36
N LYS A 127 -7.00 19.35 -4.48
CA LYS A 127 -7.45 19.69 -5.83
C LYS A 127 -7.90 18.47 -6.65
N ALA A 128 -7.75 17.27 -6.09
CA ALA A 128 -8.22 16.04 -6.73
C ALA A 128 -9.70 16.13 -7.05
N THR A 129 -10.13 15.41 -8.06
CA THR A 129 -11.53 15.34 -8.49
C THR A 129 -12.00 13.89 -8.47
N GLU A 130 -13.30 13.64 -8.59
CA GLU A 130 -13.87 12.29 -8.69
C GLU A 130 -13.24 11.44 -9.82
N GLU A 131 -12.61 12.06 -10.82
CA GLU A 131 -11.95 11.37 -11.93
C GLU A 131 -10.47 11.04 -11.64
N THR A 132 -9.84 11.69 -10.65
CA THR A 132 -8.46 11.41 -10.24
C THR A 132 -8.37 10.00 -9.66
N LYS A 133 -7.39 9.22 -10.10
CA LYS A 133 -7.22 7.83 -9.68
C LYS A 133 -5.97 7.66 -8.82
N GLY A 134 -6.13 7.01 -7.67
CA GLY A 134 -5.03 6.45 -6.92
C GLY A 134 -4.35 5.32 -7.72
N GLY A 135 -3.08 5.10 -7.45
CA GLY A 135 -2.34 4.03 -8.11
C GLY A 135 -2.46 2.69 -7.38
N THR A 136 -1.66 1.74 -7.81
CA THR A 136 -1.61 0.40 -7.24
C THR A 136 -0.25 0.16 -6.60
N ILE A 137 -0.23 -0.47 -5.42
CA ILE A 137 0.98 -1.10 -4.88
C ILE A 137 0.85 -2.59 -5.16
N ASP A 138 1.69 -3.12 -6.04
CA ASP A 138 1.76 -4.53 -6.38
C ASP A 138 3.08 -5.14 -5.87
N ILE A 139 3.00 -6.12 -4.97
CA ILE A 139 4.15 -6.86 -4.46
C ILE A 139 4.00 -8.32 -4.88
N THR A 140 4.99 -8.83 -5.63
CA THR A 140 5.09 -10.24 -6.00
C THR A 140 6.35 -10.83 -5.36
N THR A 141 6.17 -11.83 -4.51
CA THR A 141 7.25 -12.39 -3.67
C THR A 141 6.89 -13.78 -3.17
N GLU A 142 7.86 -14.55 -2.69
CA GLU A 142 7.61 -15.74 -1.87
C GLU A 142 7.46 -15.37 -0.39
N SER A 143 8.09 -14.26 0.06
CA SER A 143 8.02 -13.84 1.45
C SER A 143 8.04 -12.32 1.56
N LEU A 144 7.00 -11.77 2.19
CA LEU A 144 6.91 -10.36 2.55
C LEU A 144 7.03 -10.21 4.06
N SER A 145 7.93 -9.32 4.50
CA SER A 145 8.02 -8.89 5.89
C SER A 145 7.93 -7.36 5.98
N LEU A 146 6.93 -6.87 6.71
CA LEU A 146 6.79 -5.47 7.08
C LEU A 146 7.05 -5.36 8.59
N THR A 147 8.01 -4.54 9.01
CA THR A 147 8.42 -4.42 10.41
C THR A 147 8.62 -2.97 10.85
N ASN A 148 8.48 -2.73 12.15
CA ASN A 148 8.87 -1.47 12.80
C ASN A 148 8.23 -0.22 12.16
N GLU A 149 6.90 -0.16 12.17
CA GLU A 149 6.15 0.96 11.58
C GLU A 149 6.37 1.11 10.07
N ALA A 150 6.46 -0.02 9.35
CA ALA A 150 6.40 -0.01 7.90
C ALA A 150 4.96 0.16 7.42
N PHE A 151 4.77 0.99 6.39
CA PHE A 151 3.46 1.30 5.82
C PHE A 151 3.44 1.07 4.30
N LEU A 152 2.38 0.39 3.82
CA LEU A 152 1.95 0.43 2.44
C LEU A 152 0.65 1.21 2.37
N VAL A 153 0.59 2.29 1.60
CA VAL A 153 -0.57 3.18 1.56
C VAL A 153 -0.98 3.50 0.13
N ALA A 154 -2.24 3.24 -0.19
CA ALA A 154 -2.86 3.61 -1.46
C ALA A 154 -4.19 4.34 -1.20
N GLY A 155 -4.12 5.39 -0.40
CA GLY A 155 -5.25 6.15 0.11
C GLY A 155 -5.71 7.29 -0.79
N VAL A 156 -6.70 8.01 -0.29
CA VAL A 156 -7.25 9.23 -0.89
C VAL A 156 -7.51 10.25 0.20
N GLN A 157 -7.00 11.48 0.06
CA GLN A 157 -7.17 12.51 1.08
C GLN A 157 -8.57 13.12 1.07
N GLN A 158 -9.10 13.55 -0.06
CA GLN A 158 -10.40 14.23 -0.17
C GLN A 158 -11.27 13.64 -1.27
N GLU A 159 -10.94 13.86 -2.52
CA GLU A 159 -11.69 13.38 -3.68
C GLU A 159 -10.81 12.51 -4.56
N GLY A 160 -11.42 11.59 -5.28
CA GLY A 160 -10.76 10.67 -6.20
C GLY A 160 -11.20 9.24 -6.03
N LYS A 161 -10.75 8.40 -6.93
CA LYS A 161 -10.94 6.94 -6.87
C LYS A 161 -9.75 6.34 -6.12
N PRO A 162 -9.94 5.74 -4.96
CA PRO A 162 -8.83 5.21 -4.18
C PRO A 162 -8.03 4.16 -4.97
N GLY A 163 -6.76 4.07 -4.64
CA GLY A 163 -5.87 3.04 -5.16
C GLY A 163 -6.15 1.67 -4.56
N LYS A 164 -5.31 0.69 -4.87
CA LYS A 164 -5.41 -0.67 -4.34
C LYS A 164 -4.05 -1.22 -3.94
N ILE A 165 -4.05 -2.23 -3.08
CA ILE A 165 -2.84 -2.92 -2.68
C ILE A 165 -3.03 -4.42 -2.94
N ASN A 166 -2.13 -5.01 -3.71
CA ASN A 166 -2.11 -6.43 -3.97
C ASN A 166 -0.75 -7.01 -3.50
N VAL A 167 -0.83 -8.07 -2.72
CA VAL A 167 0.32 -8.86 -2.32
C VAL A 167 0.13 -10.28 -2.81
N ASN A 168 0.98 -10.69 -3.73
CA ASN A 168 1.02 -12.07 -4.21
C ASN A 168 2.29 -12.75 -3.66
N ALA A 169 2.11 -13.53 -2.62
CA ALA A 169 3.11 -14.38 -1.98
C ALA A 169 2.68 -15.86 -2.09
N ASP A 170 2.27 -16.27 -3.29
CA ASP A 170 1.74 -17.62 -3.55
C ASP A 170 2.74 -18.70 -3.12
N GLY A 171 2.27 -19.62 -2.27
CA GLY A 171 3.11 -20.65 -1.65
C GLY A 171 4.04 -20.17 -0.52
N GLY A 172 4.05 -18.87 -0.21
CA GLY A 172 4.92 -18.29 0.82
C GLY A 172 4.17 -17.54 1.92
N SER A 173 4.86 -16.65 2.62
CA SER A 173 4.31 -16.00 3.82
C SER A 173 4.28 -14.48 3.75
N VAL A 174 3.28 -13.89 4.40
CA VAL A 174 3.18 -12.46 4.64
C VAL A 174 3.19 -12.21 6.15
N LYS A 175 4.15 -11.45 6.63
CA LYS A 175 4.28 -11.07 8.03
C LYS A 175 4.25 -9.55 8.20
N LEU A 176 3.38 -9.08 9.09
CA LEU A 176 3.35 -7.71 9.59
C LEU A 176 3.65 -7.73 11.08
N ASP A 177 4.63 -6.94 11.50
CA ASP A 177 5.01 -6.76 12.90
C ASP A 177 5.08 -5.26 13.20
N ASN A 178 4.14 -4.75 14.00
CA ASN A 178 3.98 -3.31 14.25
C ASN A 178 3.95 -2.50 12.94
N SER A 179 3.15 -2.94 11.96
CA SER A 179 3.16 -2.39 10.60
C SER A 179 1.77 -2.44 9.97
N SER A 180 1.55 -1.69 8.88
CA SER A 180 0.20 -1.57 8.34
C SER A 180 0.15 -1.56 6.82
N ILE A 181 -0.92 -2.13 6.28
CA ILE A 181 -1.36 -2.02 4.88
C ILE A 181 -2.70 -1.28 4.89
N ILE A 182 -2.75 -0.11 4.24
CA ILE A 182 -3.87 0.83 4.38
C ILE A 182 -4.32 1.33 3.01
N THR A 183 -5.63 1.26 2.77
CA THR A 183 -6.30 2.00 1.71
C THR A 183 -7.42 2.85 2.30
N GLY A 184 -7.70 3.99 1.73
CA GLY A 184 -8.78 4.83 2.26
C GLY A 184 -8.35 5.94 3.20
N LYS A 185 -7.18 5.86 3.79
CA LYS A 185 -6.52 6.96 4.50
C LYS A 185 -5.22 7.32 3.81
N SER A 186 -4.85 8.57 3.84
CA SER A 186 -3.54 9.04 3.42
C SER A 186 -2.74 9.47 4.65
N LEU A 187 -1.40 9.42 4.55
CA LEU A 187 -0.49 9.81 5.62
C LEU A 187 0.30 11.05 5.22
N GLU A 188 0.30 12.07 6.05
CA GLU A 188 1.26 13.17 5.98
C GLU A 188 1.91 13.34 7.35
N ASP A 189 3.24 13.40 7.41
CA ASP A 189 4.00 13.64 8.63
C ASP A 189 3.49 12.84 9.85
N ASP A 190 3.26 11.52 9.65
CA ASP A 190 2.73 10.60 10.66
C ASP A 190 1.28 10.86 11.11
N SER A 191 0.54 11.72 10.41
CA SER A 191 -0.88 11.98 10.66
C SER A 191 -1.75 11.36 9.57
N PHE A 192 -2.86 10.74 9.98
CA PHE A 192 -3.88 10.25 9.05
C PHE A 192 -4.85 11.36 8.68
N PHE A 193 -5.14 11.50 7.39
CA PHE A 193 -6.17 12.39 6.89
C PHE A 193 -7.45 11.63 6.61
N ASN A 194 -8.57 12.32 6.83
CA ASN A 194 -9.88 11.80 6.50
C ASN A 194 -9.96 11.51 5.00
N SER A 195 -10.56 10.40 4.65
CA SER A 195 -10.64 9.89 3.29
C SER A 195 -12.07 9.83 2.79
N ASN A 196 -12.26 10.06 1.51
CA ASN A 196 -13.55 9.92 0.85
C ASN A 196 -13.66 8.60 0.04
N GLY A 197 -13.18 7.51 0.61
CA GLY A 197 -13.28 6.18 0.02
C GLY A 197 -12.04 5.33 0.28
N GLY A 198 -12.19 4.01 0.30
CA GLY A 198 -11.11 3.04 0.39
C GLY A 198 -11.06 2.13 -0.82
N GLY A 199 -9.88 1.75 -1.28
CA GLY A 199 -9.70 0.74 -2.31
C GLY A 199 -9.48 -0.66 -1.70
N PRO A 200 -9.47 -1.72 -2.51
CA PRO A 200 -9.32 -3.07 -1.99
C PRO A 200 -7.88 -3.40 -1.58
N ILE A 201 -7.77 -4.26 -0.57
CA ILE A 201 -6.54 -4.96 -0.19
C ILE A 201 -6.74 -6.44 -0.54
N ASN A 202 -5.86 -7.00 -1.38
CA ASN A 202 -5.87 -8.40 -1.77
C ASN A 202 -4.54 -9.05 -1.39
N ILE A 203 -4.58 -10.13 -0.63
CA ILE A 203 -3.39 -10.90 -0.26
C ILE A 203 -3.63 -12.37 -0.62
N THR A 204 -2.71 -12.94 -1.41
CA THR A 204 -2.62 -14.37 -1.69
C THR A 204 -1.31 -14.89 -1.11
N ALA A 205 -1.36 -15.89 -0.23
CA ALA A 205 -0.19 -16.42 0.47
C ALA A 205 -0.43 -17.85 0.97
N ALA A 206 0.62 -18.55 1.40
CA ALA A 206 0.43 -19.75 2.21
C ALA A 206 -0.02 -19.37 3.63
N SER A 207 0.57 -18.33 4.22
CA SER A 207 0.16 -17.87 5.56
C SER A 207 0.26 -16.34 5.70
N VAL A 208 -0.57 -15.80 6.60
CA VAL A 208 -0.51 -14.40 7.02
C VAL A 208 -0.39 -14.34 8.53
N GLU A 209 0.57 -13.55 9.02
CA GLU A 209 0.79 -13.27 10.43
C GLU A 209 0.76 -11.76 10.69
N LEU A 210 -0.15 -11.31 11.55
CA LEU A 210 -0.25 -9.94 12.02
C LEU A 210 0.06 -9.90 13.52
N THR A 211 1.10 -9.16 13.93
CA THR A 211 1.55 -9.07 15.33
C THR A 211 1.78 -7.63 15.76
N ASN A 212 1.74 -7.39 17.08
CA ASN A 212 2.15 -6.14 17.71
C ASN A 212 1.43 -4.90 17.18
N GLY A 213 0.09 -4.96 17.08
CA GLY A 213 -0.72 -3.82 16.65
C GLY A 213 -0.79 -3.62 15.14
N SER A 214 -0.37 -4.60 14.35
CA SER A 214 -0.42 -4.53 12.88
C SER A 214 -1.84 -4.45 12.33
N GLN A 215 -1.99 -3.81 11.17
CA GLN A 215 -3.31 -3.53 10.61
C GLN A 215 -3.38 -3.82 9.11
N LEU A 216 -4.51 -4.44 8.69
CA LEU A 216 -5.02 -4.34 7.34
C LEU A 216 -6.27 -3.45 7.40
N GLU A 217 -6.24 -2.27 6.79
CA GLU A 217 -7.29 -1.28 6.96
C GLU A 217 -7.78 -0.71 5.62
N THR A 218 -9.12 -0.71 5.44
CA THR A 218 -9.79 -0.07 4.32
C THR A 218 -10.91 0.82 4.87
N SER A 219 -10.62 2.04 5.27
CA SER A 219 -11.62 2.90 5.91
C SER A 219 -12.02 4.09 5.05
N THR A 220 -13.17 4.67 5.37
CA THR A 220 -13.66 5.91 4.77
C THR A 220 -14.33 6.80 5.80
N ASP A 221 -14.05 8.09 5.73
CA ASP A 221 -14.76 9.14 6.49
C ASP A 221 -15.70 9.94 5.57
N GLY A 222 -15.85 9.53 4.32
CA GLY A 222 -16.63 10.20 3.28
C GLY A 222 -17.92 9.47 2.89
N GLN A 223 -18.43 9.83 1.72
CA GLN A 223 -19.65 9.26 1.16
C GLN A 223 -19.38 8.02 0.29
N LEU A 224 -18.16 7.88 -0.23
CA LEU A 224 -17.77 6.70 -1.00
C LEU A 224 -17.54 5.50 -0.07
N PRO A 225 -17.71 4.27 -0.57
CA PRO A 225 -17.50 3.08 0.26
C PRO A 225 -16.03 2.90 0.62
N ALA A 226 -15.79 2.27 1.76
CA ALA A 226 -14.52 1.64 2.07
C ALA A 226 -14.26 0.45 1.13
N GLY A 227 -13.00 0.05 0.97
CA GLY A 227 -12.62 -1.10 0.15
C GLY A 227 -12.85 -2.44 0.83
N ASP A 228 -12.83 -3.49 0.04
CA ASP A 228 -12.86 -4.86 0.55
C ASP A 228 -11.46 -5.34 0.95
N ILE A 229 -11.38 -6.21 1.95
CA ILE A 229 -10.16 -6.97 2.29
C ILE A 229 -10.39 -8.42 1.88
N THR A 230 -9.51 -8.96 1.04
CA THR A 230 -9.58 -10.35 0.60
C THR A 230 -8.26 -11.05 0.92
N LEU A 231 -8.33 -12.12 1.71
CA LEU A 231 -7.22 -13.02 2.00
C LEU A 231 -7.52 -14.39 1.38
N ASN A 232 -6.64 -14.86 0.47
CA ASN A 232 -6.68 -16.20 -0.09
C ASN A 232 -5.43 -16.95 0.40
N LEU A 233 -5.62 -17.87 1.35
CA LEU A 233 -4.54 -18.54 2.04
C LEU A 233 -4.65 -20.06 1.84
N THR A 234 -3.53 -20.72 1.59
CA THR A 234 -3.43 -22.19 1.59
C THR A 234 -3.03 -22.76 2.95
N GLY A 235 -2.89 -21.92 3.97
CA GLY A 235 -2.52 -22.26 5.33
C GLY A 235 -3.13 -21.28 6.33
N ASP A 236 -2.38 -20.90 7.35
CA ASP A 236 -2.89 -20.24 8.54
C ASP A 236 -3.01 -18.72 8.42
N LEU A 237 -4.02 -18.14 9.08
CA LEU A 237 -4.07 -16.74 9.47
C LEU A 237 -3.87 -16.63 10.98
N THR A 238 -2.89 -15.83 11.41
CA THR A 238 -2.66 -15.48 12.81
C THR A 238 -2.79 -13.97 13.01
N VAL A 239 -3.64 -13.55 13.93
CA VAL A 239 -3.82 -12.15 14.32
C VAL A 239 -3.61 -12.03 15.82
N SER A 240 -2.59 -11.30 16.26
CA SER A 240 -2.19 -11.26 17.65
C SER A 240 -1.64 -9.91 18.10
N GLY A 241 -1.45 -9.71 19.40
CA GLY A 241 -0.81 -8.51 19.93
C GLY A 241 -1.57 -7.22 19.65
N GLY A 242 -2.92 -7.24 19.63
CA GLY A 242 -3.75 -6.09 19.32
C GLY A 242 -3.86 -5.74 17.83
N SER A 243 -3.41 -6.65 16.96
CA SER A 243 -3.53 -6.48 15.50
C SER A 243 -4.96 -6.70 15.03
N ARG A 244 -5.30 -6.17 13.85
CA ARG A 244 -6.67 -6.24 13.33
C ARG A 244 -6.78 -6.18 11.81
N LEU A 245 -7.89 -6.70 11.30
CA LEU A 245 -8.39 -6.43 9.96
C LEU A 245 -9.62 -5.53 10.11
N GLU A 246 -9.67 -4.44 9.36
CA GLU A 246 -10.69 -3.43 9.59
C GLU A 246 -11.17 -2.81 8.28
N SER A 247 -12.49 -2.77 8.08
CA SER A 247 -13.12 -1.99 7.03
C SER A 247 -14.23 -1.15 7.63
N ASN A 248 -13.99 0.14 7.80
CA ASN A 248 -14.84 1.04 8.55
C ASN A 248 -15.39 2.18 7.70
N THR A 249 -16.52 2.73 8.18
CA THR A 249 -16.98 4.05 7.76
C THR A 249 -17.42 4.87 8.97
N SER A 250 -17.00 6.12 9.02
CA SER A 250 -17.45 7.09 10.02
C SER A 250 -18.50 8.06 9.47
N SER A 251 -18.96 7.86 8.23
CA SER A 251 -19.91 8.72 7.53
C SER A 251 -20.99 7.91 6.81
N SER A 252 -21.62 8.47 5.79
CA SER A 252 -22.69 7.82 5.01
C SER A 252 -22.22 6.77 4.01
N GLY A 253 -20.92 6.65 3.78
CA GLY A 253 -20.34 5.58 2.98
C GLY A 253 -20.62 4.20 3.58
N ARG A 254 -20.44 3.14 2.78
CA ARG A 254 -20.53 1.77 3.28
C ARG A 254 -19.17 1.28 3.73
N ALA A 255 -19.11 0.49 4.79
CA ALA A 255 -17.96 -0.34 5.04
C ALA A 255 -17.82 -1.40 3.92
N GLY A 256 -16.60 -1.79 3.59
CA GLY A 256 -16.32 -2.89 2.68
C GLY A 256 -16.52 -4.25 3.34
N ASN A 257 -16.34 -5.31 2.56
CA ASN A 257 -16.41 -6.67 3.05
C ASN A 257 -15.02 -7.17 3.44
N ILE A 258 -14.94 -8.06 4.40
CA ILE A 258 -13.74 -8.83 4.73
C ILE A 258 -14.01 -10.28 4.37
N SER A 259 -13.24 -10.82 3.41
CA SER A 259 -13.33 -12.20 2.94
C SER A 259 -12.03 -12.93 3.24
N ILE A 260 -12.10 -14.02 3.97
CA ILE A 260 -10.96 -14.83 4.34
C ILE A 260 -11.23 -16.27 3.90
N ASN A 261 -10.48 -16.73 2.90
CA ASN A 261 -10.43 -18.11 2.45
C ASN A 261 -9.11 -18.70 2.97
N ALA A 262 -9.16 -19.61 3.90
CA ALA A 262 -7.98 -20.24 4.48
C ALA A 262 -8.16 -21.74 4.59
N ASP A 263 -7.23 -22.52 4.02
CA ASP A 263 -7.21 -23.98 4.18
C ASP A 263 -6.67 -24.42 5.56
N GLY A 264 -6.02 -23.50 6.28
CA GLY A 264 -5.45 -23.71 7.59
C GLY A 264 -6.29 -23.13 8.73
N LEU A 265 -5.64 -22.91 9.86
CA LEU A 265 -6.27 -22.44 11.10
C LEU A 265 -6.32 -20.91 11.16
N LEU A 266 -7.45 -20.40 11.63
CA LEU A 266 -7.59 -18.99 12.00
C LEU A 266 -7.34 -18.86 13.50
N ARG A 267 -6.33 -18.08 13.91
CA ARG A 267 -5.90 -18.00 15.31
C ARG A 267 -5.73 -16.57 15.79
N ASP A 268 -6.02 -16.36 17.05
CA ASP A 268 -5.64 -15.18 17.81
C ASP A 268 -4.38 -15.42 18.68
N SER A 269 -4.01 -14.41 19.47
CA SER A 269 -2.83 -14.46 20.38
C SER A 269 -2.88 -15.53 21.46
N GLU A 270 -4.06 -16.08 21.74
CA GLU A 270 -4.28 -17.10 22.77
C GLU A 270 -4.42 -18.50 22.17
N GLY A 271 -4.28 -18.63 20.82
CA GLY A 271 -4.49 -19.86 20.09
C GLY A 271 -5.97 -20.23 19.95
N VAL A 272 -6.87 -19.31 20.30
CA VAL A 272 -8.30 -19.45 20.12
C VAL A 272 -8.64 -19.12 18.68
N LEU A 273 -9.52 -19.93 18.07
CA LEU A 273 -10.05 -19.61 16.75
C LEU A 273 -10.82 -18.29 16.80
N LEU A 274 -10.62 -17.46 15.79
CA LEU A 274 -11.51 -16.32 15.56
C LEU A 274 -12.89 -16.89 15.29
N ASP A 275 -13.88 -16.52 16.10
CA ASP A 275 -15.24 -16.97 15.88
C ASP A 275 -15.88 -16.25 14.70
N GLN A 276 -17.06 -16.73 14.26
CA GLN A 276 -17.83 -16.09 13.19
C GLN A 276 -18.28 -14.66 13.51
N ASN A 277 -18.19 -14.24 14.78
CA ASN A 277 -18.53 -12.93 15.23
C ASN A 277 -17.30 -12.01 15.30
N GLY A 278 -16.09 -12.59 15.13
CA GLY A 278 -14.83 -11.88 14.84
C GLY A 278 -14.56 -10.67 15.74
N ASP A 279 -14.39 -10.85 17.05
CA ASP A 279 -14.06 -9.73 17.94
C ASP A 279 -12.83 -8.93 17.50
N ARG A 280 -12.04 -9.45 16.52
CA ARG A 280 -10.84 -8.82 15.96
C ARG A 280 -10.90 -8.59 14.46
N ILE A 281 -11.97 -8.99 13.79
CA ILE A 281 -12.25 -8.69 12.39
C ILE A 281 -13.51 -7.87 12.35
N ASN A 282 -13.41 -6.62 11.92
CA ASN A 282 -14.48 -5.67 12.13
C ASN A 282 -14.86 -4.93 10.84
N THR A 283 -16.16 -4.90 10.53
CA THR A 283 -16.74 -3.98 9.57
C THR A 283 -17.77 -3.11 10.29
N ILE A 284 -17.38 -1.90 10.68
CA ILE A 284 -18.26 -0.96 11.41
C ILE A 284 -18.59 0.21 10.50
N GLY A 285 -19.84 0.66 10.53
CA GLY A 285 -20.27 1.83 9.80
C GLY A 285 -21.44 2.55 10.42
N ILE A 286 -21.46 3.90 10.29
CA ILE A 286 -22.65 4.71 10.57
C ILE A 286 -23.66 4.55 9.41
N GLY A 287 -23.18 4.26 8.20
CA GLY A 287 -23.99 3.86 7.06
C GLY A 287 -24.40 2.38 7.12
N SER A 288 -24.26 1.64 6.03
CA SER A 288 -24.46 0.18 6.05
C SER A 288 -23.12 -0.52 6.31
N GLY A 289 -23.07 -1.39 7.31
CA GLY A 289 -21.92 -2.27 7.56
C GLY A 289 -21.67 -3.23 6.40
N GLY A 290 -20.43 -3.68 6.25
CA GLY A 290 -20.06 -4.76 5.35
C GLY A 290 -20.34 -6.14 5.95
N THR A 291 -19.94 -7.18 5.23
CA THR A 291 -20.02 -8.58 5.67
C THR A 291 -18.64 -9.13 5.95
N VAL A 292 -18.54 -10.01 6.94
CA VAL A 292 -17.35 -10.83 7.19
C VAL A 292 -17.70 -12.26 6.78
N THR A 293 -16.91 -12.81 5.86
CA THR A 293 -17.10 -14.18 5.37
C THR A 293 -15.84 -14.98 5.61
N PHE A 294 -16.00 -16.15 6.20
CA PHE A 294 -14.94 -17.13 6.37
C PHE A 294 -15.27 -18.39 5.58
N GLU A 295 -14.34 -18.82 4.75
CA GLU A 295 -14.32 -20.15 4.15
C GLU A 295 -13.03 -20.84 4.59
N GLY A 296 -13.13 -21.87 5.44
CA GLY A 296 -11.99 -22.59 5.98
C GLY A 296 -12.37 -23.57 7.07
N PHE A 297 -11.42 -24.37 7.55
CA PHE A 297 -11.64 -25.32 8.63
C PHE A 297 -11.65 -24.61 9.98
N LEU A 298 -12.82 -24.63 10.63
CA LEU A 298 -12.95 -24.36 12.05
C LEU A 298 -12.73 -25.68 12.81
N LEU A 299 -11.68 -25.77 13.60
CA LEU A 299 -11.49 -26.87 14.56
C LEU A 299 -12.02 -26.47 15.92
#